data_da18e0774872cb3416e7055ffa7e66f3
#
_entry.id   da18e0774872cb3416e7055ffa7e66f3
#
_cell.length_a   1.000
_cell.length_b   1.000
_cell.length_c   1.000
_cell.angle_alpha   90.00
_cell.angle_beta   90.00
_cell.angle_gamma   90.00
#
_symmetry.space_group_name_H-M   'P 1'
#
loop_
_entity.id
_entity.type
_entity.pdbx_description
1 polymer ?
#
loop_
_entity_poly.entity_id
_entity_poly.type
_entity_poly.pdbx_seq_one_letter_code
_entity_poly.pdbx_strand_id
1 'polypeptide(L)'
;MSIQSGEILETVKMVADQHFDVRTITIGIDLHDCISTDIDVLNQNIYNKITTVGKDLVATAKHLSAKYGVPIVNQRISVTPIAQIAAATKAESYVSVAQTLDKAAKAIGVSFIGGFSALVQKGMSPSDEVLIRSIPEAMKTTDIVCSSINIGSTRAGINMDAVRLAGETIKRTAEITPEGFGCAKIVVFCNAVEDNPFMAGAFHGAGEADAVINVGVSGPGVVKAALENSDAVSLTEVAEVVKKTAFKITRVGELIGREASKILGIPFGILDLSLAPTPAVGDSVARILEEMGLSVCGTHGTTAALALLNDAVKKGGMMASSAVGGLSGAFIPVSEDEGMIAAAEAGVLTLDKLEAMTAVCSVGLDMIAVPGDTPAHTISGIIADEAAIGMINSKTTAVRIIPVTGKTVGDSVEFGGLLGYAPVMPVKEGSCEVFVNRGGRIPAPVQSMKN
;
A
#
# COMPACT_ATOMS: atom_id res chain seq x y z
N MET A 1 4.05 12.29 -32.56
CA MET A 1 3.31 13.38 -31.90
C MET A 1 4.29 14.51 -31.67
N SER A 2 4.02 15.73 -32.13
CA SER A 2 4.80 16.90 -31.77
C SER A 2 4.38 17.33 -30.37
N ILE A 3 5.28 17.30 -29.41
CA ILE A 3 5.05 17.83 -28.08
C ILE A 3 4.98 19.35 -28.21
N GLN A 4 3.89 19.96 -27.74
CA GLN A 4 3.76 21.41 -27.74
C GLN A 4 4.59 22.01 -26.60
N SER A 5 5.20 23.17 -26.80
CA SER A 5 6.01 23.84 -25.77
C SER A 5 5.26 24.11 -24.47
N GLY A 6 3.94 24.29 -24.54
CA GLY A 6 3.07 24.41 -23.36
C GLY A 6 2.99 23.12 -22.51
N GLU A 7 2.97 21.95 -23.16
CA GLU A 7 2.94 20.65 -22.46
C GLU A 7 4.26 20.35 -21.71
N ILE A 8 5.40 20.80 -22.29
CA ILE A 8 6.71 20.70 -21.64
C ILE A 8 6.75 21.58 -20.38
N LEU A 9 6.32 22.84 -20.50
CA LEU A 9 6.30 23.77 -19.37
C LEU A 9 5.35 23.29 -18.26
N GLU A 10 4.22 22.70 -18.61
CA GLU A 10 3.29 22.13 -17.64
C GLU A 10 3.92 20.96 -16.88
N THR A 11 4.60 20.03 -17.58
CA THR A 11 5.29 18.90 -16.93
C THR A 11 6.42 19.40 -16.00
N VAL A 12 7.18 20.40 -16.41
CA VAL A 12 8.23 21.02 -15.57
C VAL A 12 7.61 21.60 -14.30
N LYS A 13 6.49 22.32 -14.42
CA LYS A 13 5.76 22.88 -13.27
C LYS A 13 5.23 21.79 -12.33
N MET A 14 4.66 20.72 -12.88
CA MET A 14 4.20 19.57 -12.09
C MET A 14 5.31 18.99 -11.20
N VAL A 15 6.53 18.86 -11.76
CA VAL A 15 7.67 18.30 -11.03
C VAL A 15 8.28 19.32 -10.06
N ALA A 16 8.54 20.56 -10.53
CA ALA A 16 9.29 21.55 -9.74
C ALA A 16 8.47 22.14 -8.58
N ASP A 17 7.18 22.39 -8.81
CA ASP A 17 6.35 23.18 -7.91
C ASP A 17 5.22 22.37 -7.26
N GLN A 18 4.83 21.21 -7.81
CA GLN A 18 3.62 20.47 -7.44
C GLN A 18 3.89 19.04 -6.95
N HIS A 19 5.14 18.71 -6.64
CA HIS A 19 5.56 17.43 -6.07
C HIS A 19 5.19 16.18 -6.90
N PHE A 20 5.07 16.32 -8.24
CA PHE A 20 4.83 15.16 -9.10
C PHE A 20 6.04 14.23 -9.09
N ASP A 21 5.80 12.94 -8.83
CA ASP A 21 6.82 11.92 -8.92
C ASP A 21 6.31 10.60 -9.54
N VAL A 22 7.23 9.80 -10.05
CA VAL A 22 7.04 8.37 -10.22
C VAL A 22 7.44 7.74 -8.88
N ARG A 23 6.44 7.39 -8.08
CA ARG A 23 6.65 6.92 -6.73
C ARG A 23 7.48 5.64 -6.69
N THR A 24 7.27 4.74 -7.68
CA THR A 24 8.03 3.50 -7.76
C THR A 24 8.04 2.90 -9.15
N ILE A 25 9.17 2.24 -9.48
CA ILE A 25 9.22 1.16 -10.46
C ILE A 25 9.43 -0.12 -9.68
N THR A 26 8.50 -1.06 -9.77
CA THR A 26 8.53 -2.34 -9.06
C THR A 26 8.64 -3.48 -10.07
N ILE A 27 9.63 -4.36 -9.93
CA ILE A 27 9.67 -5.62 -10.67
C ILE A 27 9.03 -6.71 -9.82
N GLY A 28 7.94 -7.29 -10.32
CA GLY A 28 7.39 -8.54 -9.82
C GLY A 28 8.21 -9.70 -10.38
N ILE A 29 8.55 -10.68 -9.53
CA ILE A 29 9.38 -11.85 -9.90
C ILE A 29 8.70 -13.11 -9.40
N ASP A 30 8.41 -14.04 -10.29
CA ASP A 30 7.96 -15.38 -9.92
C ASP A 30 9.11 -16.19 -9.30
N LEU A 31 8.81 -16.95 -8.23
CA LEU A 31 9.79 -17.78 -7.51
C LEU A 31 9.46 -19.27 -7.54
N HIS A 32 8.49 -19.73 -8.34
CA HIS A 32 8.12 -21.15 -8.38
C HIS A 32 9.27 -22.06 -8.79
N ASP A 33 10.15 -21.62 -9.68
CA ASP A 33 11.35 -22.37 -10.09
C ASP A 33 12.46 -22.41 -9.03
N CYS A 34 12.31 -21.63 -7.95
CA CYS A 34 13.24 -21.66 -6.81
C CYS A 34 12.91 -22.75 -5.78
N ILE A 35 11.71 -23.38 -5.84
CA ILE A 35 11.23 -24.33 -4.83
C ILE A 35 12.23 -25.47 -4.60
N SER A 36 12.47 -25.76 -3.33
CA SER A 36 13.28 -26.89 -2.87
C SER A 36 12.72 -27.45 -1.56
N THR A 37 13.01 -28.71 -1.27
CA THR A 37 12.74 -29.33 0.04
C THR A 37 13.76 -28.94 1.10
N ASP A 38 14.92 -28.43 0.67
CA ASP A 38 15.99 -27.90 1.53
C ASP A 38 15.90 -26.38 1.55
N ILE A 39 15.81 -25.81 2.75
CA ILE A 39 15.64 -24.37 2.93
C ILE A 39 16.87 -23.55 2.51
N ASP A 40 18.07 -24.10 2.65
CA ASP A 40 19.31 -23.41 2.26
C ASP A 40 19.44 -23.37 0.73
N VAL A 41 19.04 -24.44 0.05
CA VAL A 41 18.96 -24.48 -1.42
C VAL A 41 17.87 -23.50 -1.91
N LEU A 42 16.69 -23.48 -1.27
CA LEU A 42 15.65 -22.52 -1.57
C LEU A 42 16.18 -21.08 -1.44
N ASN A 43 16.82 -20.76 -0.34
CA ASN A 43 17.39 -19.43 -0.08
C ASN A 43 18.43 -19.04 -1.15
N GLN A 44 19.30 -19.96 -1.54
CA GLN A 44 20.29 -19.68 -2.59
C GLN A 44 19.64 -19.44 -3.96
N ASN A 45 18.61 -20.23 -4.31
CA ASN A 45 17.86 -20.05 -5.56
C ASN A 45 17.16 -18.69 -5.60
N ILE A 46 16.46 -18.31 -4.52
CA ILE A 46 15.80 -17.00 -4.38
C ILE A 46 16.82 -15.86 -4.53
N TYR A 47 17.93 -15.92 -3.81
CA TYR A 47 18.98 -14.91 -3.91
C TYR A 47 19.50 -14.74 -5.34
N ASN A 48 19.83 -15.85 -6.01
CA ASN A 48 20.35 -15.85 -7.37
C ASN A 48 19.33 -15.28 -8.36
N LYS A 49 18.06 -15.68 -8.27
CA LYS A 49 16.99 -15.20 -9.17
C LYS A 49 16.77 -13.70 -9.03
N ILE A 50 16.58 -13.21 -7.81
CA ILE A 50 16.35 -11.78 -7.55
C ILE A 50 17.54 -10.94 -8.03
N THR A 51 18.77 -11.34 -7.69
CA THR A 51 19.97 -10.59 -8.08
C THR A 51 20.26 -10.65 -9.58
N THR A 52 19.79 -11.68 -10.28
CA THR A 52 19.91 -11.76 -11.74
C THR A 52 18.88 -10.90 -12.44
N VAL A 53 17.60 -11.01 -12.06
CA VAL A 53 16.50 -10.30 -12.71
C VAL A 53 16.49 -8.81 -12.37
N GLY A 54 16.77 -8.45 -11.11
CA GLY A 54 16.69 -7.08 -10.60
C GLY A 54 17.93 -6.22 -10.78
N LYS A 55 19.07 -6.77 -11.25
CA LYS A 55 20.39 -6.10 -11.24
C LYS A 55 20.45 -4.72 -11.88
N ASP A 56 19.69 -4.50 -12.93
CA ASP A 56 19.76 -3.28 -13.74
C ASP A 56 18.62 -2.27 -13.39
N LEU A 57 17.74 -2.59 -12.45
CA LEU A 57 16.57 -1.76 -12.11
C LEU A 57 16.96 -0.36 -11.64
N VAL A 58 17.87 -0.28 -10.67
CA VAL A 58 18.30 1.01 -10.09
C VAL A 58 18.99 1.90 -11.11
N ALA A 59 19.87 1.32 -11.94
CA ALA A 59 20.55 2.05 -13.00
C ALA A 59 19.55 2.56 -14.06
N THR A 60 18.56 1.74 -14.42
CA THR A 60 17.49 2.11 -15.36
C THR A 60 16.63 3.24 -14.82
N ALA A 61 16.23 3.18 -13.55
CA ALA A 61 15.44 4.23 -12.92
C ALA A 61 16.20 5.58 -12.90
N LYS A 62 17.48 5.57 -12.53
CA LYS A 62 18.34 6.77 -12.56
C LYS A 62 18.47 7.34 -13.97
N HIS A 63 18.68 6.48 -14.97
CA HIS A 63 18.75 6.89 -16.37
C HIS A 63 17.45 7.56 -16.84
N LEU A 64 16.30 6.95 -16.55
CA LEU A 64 14.99 7.47 -16.95
C LEU A 64 14.67 8.78 -16.23
N SER A 65 14.97 8.88 -14.93
CA SER A 65 14.81 10.13 -14.18
C SER A 65 15.63 11.27 -14.79
N ALA A 66 16.88 11.01 -15.12
CA ALA A 66 17.74 12.01 -15.79
C ALA A 66 17.27 12.37 -17.21
N LYS A 67 16.78 11.37 -17.97
CA LYS A 67 16.31 11.55 -19.35
C LYS A 67 15.05 12.40 -19.45
N TYR A 68 14.11 12.19 -18.53
CA TYR A 68 12.79 12.83 -18.58
C TYR A 68 12.60 13.97 -17.58
N GLY A 69 13.57 14.18 -16.67
CA GLY A 69 13.47 15.20 -15.63
C GLY A 69 12.39 14.92 -14.57
N VAL A 70 11.88 13.68 -14.49
CA VAL A 70 10.87 13.27 -13.53
C VAL A 70 11.52 12.41 -12.44
N PRO A 71 11.36 12.76 -11.15
CA PRO A 71 11.89 11.93 -10.06
C PRO A 71 11.29 10.53 -10.07
N ILE A 72 12.13 9.50 -9.98
CA ILE A 72 11.73 8.11 -9.71
C ILE A 72 12.23 7.79 -8.31
N VAL A 73 11.33 7.89 -7.33
CA VAL A 73 11.69 7.97 -5.91
C VAL A 73 12.16 6.64 -5.36
N ASN A 74 11.46 5.55 -5.68
CA ASN A 74 11.80 4.22 -5.19
C ASN A 74 11.93 3.21 -6.33
N GLN A 75 12.81 2.23 -6.12
CA GLN A 75 12.92 1.02 -6.92
C GLN A 75 12.65 -0.16 -6.00
N ARG A 76 11.74 -1.05 -6.40
CA ARG A 76 11.23 -2.10 -5.53
C ARG A 76 11.19 -3.45 -6.24
N ILE A 77 11.21 -4.52 -5.45
CA ILE A 77 10.93 -5.88 -5.91
C ILE A 77 9.71 -6.41 -5.18
N SER A 78 8.83 -7.11 -5.88
CA SER A 78 7.80 -7.96 -5.27
C SER A 78 7.98 -9.40 -5.76
N VAL A 79 7.79 -10.37 -4.86
CA VAL A 79 7.99 -11.79 -5.21
C VAL A 79 6.72 -12.59 -4.93
N THR A 80 6.64 -13.78 -5.52
CA THR A 80 5.61 -14.77 -5.21
C THR A 80 5.48 -14.93 -3.69
N PRO A 81 4.27 -15.02 -3.10
CA PRO A 81 4.08 -15.20 -1.67
C PRO A 81 4.91 -16.32 -1.10
N ILE A 82 5.81 -16.00 -0.18
CA ILE A 82 6.80 -16.94 0.37
C ILE A 82 6.13 -18.14 1.06
N ALA A 83 4.93 -17.97 1.65
CA ALA A 83 4.21 -19.09 2.22
C ALA A 83 3.96 -20.23 1.22
N GLN A 84 3.78 -19.91 -0.07
CA GLN A 84 3.59 -20.90 -1.14
C GLN A 84 4.92 -21.56 -1.54
N ILE A 85 5.96 -20.74 -1.66
CA ILE A 85 7.29 -21.16 -2.16
C ILE A 85 8.04 -22.01 -1.12
N ALA A 86 7.93 -21.65 0.16
CA ALA A 86 8.63 -22.34 1.25
C ALA A 86 7.90 -23.60 1.76
N ALA A 87 6.68 -23.87 1.33
CA ALA A 87 5.85 -24.97 1.83
C ALA A 87 6.52 -26.37 1.73
N ALA A 88 7.31 -26.59 0.68
CA ALA A 88 8.01 -27.86 0.45
C ALA A 88 9.13 -28.14 1.46
N THR A 89 9.68 -27.10 2.11
CA THR A 89 10.81 -27.24 3.03
C THR A 89 10.43 -27.87 4.37
N LYS A 90 9.15 -27.76 4.77
CA LYS A 90 8.65 -28.17 6.10
C LYS A 90 9.43 -27.53 7.27
N ALA A 91 10.08 -26.39 7.05
CA ALA A 91 10.79 -25.67 8.10
C ALA A 91 9.81 -25.09 9.12
N GLU A 92 10.24 -24.99 10.37
CA GLU A 92 9.44 -24.44 11.48
C GLU A 92 9.47 -22.89 11.54
N SER A 93 10.33 -22.26 10.73
CA SER A 93 10.47 -20.79 10.64
C SER A 93 10.98 -20.40 9.25
N TYR A 94 10.47 -19.27 8.73
CA TYR A 94 10.91 -18.69 7.47
C TYR A 94 11.71 -17.39 7.64
N VAL A 95 12.23 -17.13 8.83
CA VAL A 95 13.07 -15.94 9.09
C VAL A 95 14.31 -15.93 8.19
N SER A 96 14.94 -17.09 7.93
CA SER A 96 16.09 -17.19 7.01
C SER A 96 15.73 -16.79 5.57
N VAL A 97 14.49 -17.05 5.13
CA VAL A 97 14.01 -16.63 3.83
C VAL A 97 13.85 -15.09 3.79
N ALA A 98 13.26 -14.49 4.84
CA ALA A 98 13.18 -13.03 4.94
C ALA A 98 14.56 -12.37 4.91
N GLN A 99 15.54 -12.92 5.65
CA GLN A 99 16.93 -12.43 5.63
C GLN A 99 17.58 -12.58 4.24
N THR A 100 17.23 -13.62 3.51
CA THR A 100 17.69 -13.82 2.11
C THR A 100 17.08 -12.77 1.18
N LEU A 101 15.79 -12.47 1.32
CA LEU A 101 15.13 -11.38 0.57
C LEU A 101 15.80 -10.03 0.85
N ASP A 102 16.06 -9.71 2.12
CA ASP A 102 16.74 -8.49 2.55
C ASP A 102 18.13 -8.37 1.92
N LYS A 103 18.92 -9.45 2.01
CA LYS A 103 20.25 -9.52 1.44
C LYS A 103 20.26 -9.37 -0.08
N ALA A 104 19.34 -10.01 -0.78
CA ALA A 104 19.23 -9.93 -2.23
C ALA A 104 18.82 -8.50 -2.67
N ALA A 105 17.83 -7.91 -2.00
CA ALA A 105 17.37 -6.56 -2.28
C ALA A 105 18.47 -5.51 -2.04
N LYS A 106 19.20 -5.62 -0.94
CA LYS A 106 20.37 -4.77 -0.66
C LYS A 106 21.48 -4.91 -1.69
N ALA A 107 21.73 -6.14 -2.16
CA ALA A 107 22.77 -6.39 -3.16
C ALA A 107 22.52 -5.69 -4.50
N ILE A 108 21.25 -5.51 -4.89
CA ILE A 108 20.85 -4.79 -6.11
C ILE A 108 20.50 -3.31 -5.84
N GLY A 109 20.51 -2.87 -4.57
CA GLY A 109 20.34 -1.48 -4.17
C GLY A 109 18.90 -0.96 -4.23
N VAL A 110 17.88 -1.85 -4.19
CA VAL A 110 16.48 -1.43 -4.18
C VAL A 110 16.03 -0.95 -2.79
N SER A 111 14.98 -0.13 -2.78
CA SER A 111 14.48 0.51 -1.57
C SER A 111 13.72 -0.46 -0.65
N PHE A 112 12.93 -1.37 -1.24
CA PHE A 112 12.09 -2.33 -0.52
C PHE A 112 11.91 -3.62 -1.33
N ILE A 113 11.60 -4.71 -0.62
CA ILE A 113 11.15 -5.97 -1.21
C ILE A 113 9.92 -6.49 -0.48
N GLY A 114 8.85 -6.78 -1.23
CA GLY A 114 7.60 -7.38 -0.75
C GLY A 114 7.47 -8.84 -1.18
N GLY A 115 6.47 -9.53 -0.62
CA GLY A 115 6.19 -10.93 -0.91
C GLY A 115 6.52 -11.88 0.25
N PHE A 116 7.02 -11.38 1.38
CA PHE A 116 7.02 -12.18 2.61
C PHE A 116 5.58 -12.28 3.13
N SER A 117 4.74 -13.01 2.39
CA SER A 117 3.28 -12.92 2.42
C SER A 117 2.59 -14.28 2.51
N ALA A 118 1.37 -14.28 3.08
CA ALA A 118 0.45 -15.41 3.14
C ALA A 118 -0.93 -15.03 2.63
N LEU A 119 -1.53 -15.88 1.78
CA LEU A 119 -2.87 -15.68 1.20
C LEU A 119 -3.84 -16.67 1.82
N VAL A 120 -4.48 -16.29 2.93
CA VAL A 120 -5.25 -17.19 3.81
C VAL A 120 -6.76 -16.98 3.75
N GLN A 121 -7.24 -16.23 2.75
CA GLN A 121 -8.67 -15.95 2.58
C GLN A 121 -9.52 -17.20 2.34
N LYS A 122 -8.97 -18.26 1.76
CA LYS A 122 -9.69 -19.53 1.54
C LYS A 122 -9.51 -20.54 2.67
N GLY A 123 -8.44 -20.43 3.40
CA GLY A 123 -8.00 -21.29 4.49
C GLY A 123 -6.53 -21.05 4.77
N MET A 124 -6.04 -21.54 5.87
CA MET A 124 -4.66 -21.40 6.31
C MET A 124 -3.97 -22.76 6.28
N SER A 125 -2.94 -22.90 5.47
CA SER A 125 -2.09 -24.09 5.44
C SER A 125 -1.06 -24.05 6.58
N PRO A 126 -0.40 -25.17 6.93
CA PRO A 126 0.70 -25.14 7.90
C PRO A 126 1.81 -24.16 7.51
N SER A 127 2.12 -24.03 6.22
CA SER A 127 3.13 -23.10 5.73
C SER A 127 2.72 -21.64 5.93
N ASP A 128 1.44 -21.31 5.72
CA ASP A 128 0.92 -19.96 5.99
C ASP A 128 1.06 -19.60 7.46
N GLU A 129 0.73 -20.53 8.36
CA GLU A 129 0.86 -20.32 9.80
C GLU A 129 2.32 -20.12 10.21
N VAL A 130 3.25 -20.92 9.69
CA VAL A 130 4.68 -20.76 9.91
C VAL A 130 5.15 -19.38 9.45
N LEU A 131 4.75 -18.96 8.25
CA LEU A 131 5.10 -17.62 7.74
C LEU A 131 4.60 -16.51 8.65
N ILE A 132 3.29 -16.53 9.00
CA ILE A 132 2.68 -15.47 9.82
C ILE A 132 3.37 -15.40 11.20
N ARG A 133 3.64 -16.54 11.82
CA ARG A 133 4.38 -16.60 13.09
C ARG A 133 5.86 -16.16 12.97
N SER A 134 6.44 -16.22 11.76
CA SER A 134 7.81 -15.76 11.50
C SER A 134 7.88 -14.24 11.31
N ILE A 135 6.77 -13.54 11.01
CA ILE A 135 6.76 -12.10 10.72
C ILE A 135 7.43 -11.26 11.83
N PRO A 136 7.13 -11.43 13.13
CA PRO A 136 7.72 -10.57 14.15
C PRO A 136 9.25 -10.59 14.12
N GLU A 137 9.85 -11.76 14.10
CA GLU A 137 11.32 -11.90 14.08
C GLU A 137 11.91 -11.51 12.72
N ALA A 138 11.20 -11.75 11.61
CA ALA A 138 11.60 -11.28 10.29
C ALA A 138 11.66 -9.75 10.25
N MET A 139 10.64 -9.04 10.75
CA MET A 139 10.62 -7.57 10.77
C MET A 139 11.68 -6.97 11.70
N LYS A 140 12.05 -7.68 12.76
CA LYS A 140 13.11 -7.28 13.68
C LYS A 140 14.52 -7.46 13.08
N THR A 141 14.72 -8.49 12.25
CA THR A 141 16.05 -8.89 11.76
C THR A 141 16.32 -8.46 10.31
N THR A 142 15.37 -7.76 9.66
CA THR A 142 15.49 -7.24 8.30
C THR A 142 15.14 -5.76 8.24
N ASP A 143 15.79 -5.04 7.32
CA ASP A 143 15.57 -3.60 7.19
C ASP A 143 14.49 -3.26 6.18
N ILE A 144 14.52 -3.87 4.98
CA ILE A 144 13.73 -3.45 3.82
C ILE A 144 12.71 -4.49 3.33
N VAL A 145 12.55 -5.59 4.06
CA VAL A 145 11.53 -6.61 3.77
C VAL A 145 10.17 -6.15 4.26
N CYS A 146 9.17 -6.28 3.39
CA CYS A 146 7.76 -5.99 3.70
C CYS A 146 6.92 -7.26 3.66
N SER A 147 5.89 -7.30 4.49
CA SER A 147 5.02 -8.46 4.67
C SER A 147 3.55 -8.10 4.47
N SER A 148 2.77 -9.05 3.95
CA SER A 148 1.32 -8.91 3.88
C SER A 148 0.60 -10.22 4.16
N ILE A 149 -0.63 -10.09 4.70
CA ILE A 149 -1.51 -11.21 4.99
C ILE A 149 -2.87 -10.90 4.35
N ASN A 150 -3.32 -11.69 3.38
CA ASN A 150 -4.67 -11.54 2.82
C ASN A 150 -5.65 -12.46 3.53
N ILE A 151 -6.46 -11.91 4.45
CA ILE A 151 -7.33 -12.68 5.34
C ILE A 151 -8.76 -12.87 4.83
N GLY A 152 -9.14 -12.16 3.80
CA GLY A 152 -10.53 -12.17 3.32
C GLY A 152 -10.66 -11.83 1.86
N SER A 153 -11.82 -12.15 1.32
CA SER A 153 -12.25 -11.67 0.00
C SER A 153 -13.76 -11.68 -0.11
N THR A 154 -14.30 -10.89 -1.05
CA THR A 154 -15.73 -10.88 -1.36
C THR A 154 -16.26 -12.27 -1.69
N ARG A 155 -15.45 -13.13 -2.32
CA ARG A 155 -15.84 -14.49 -2.72
C ARG A 155 -15.65 -15.55 -1.64
N ALA A 156 -14.65 -15.38 -0.78
CA ALA A 156 -14.31 -16.37 0.24
C ALA A 156 -14.87 -16.02 1.63
N GLY A 157 -15.29 -14.79 1.86
CA GLY A 157 -15.59 -14.30 3.21
C GLY A 157 -14.33 -13.93 3.97
N ILE A 158 -14.42 -13.80 5.29
CA ILE A 158 -13.29 -13.40 6.16
C ILE A 158 -12.88 -14.60 7.01
N ASN A 159 -11.61 -14.92 7.02
CA ASN A 159 -11.01 -15.96 7.85
C ASN A 159 -10.69 -15.38 9.25
N MET A 160 -11.57 -15.60 10.23
CA MET A 160 -11.44 -15.03 11.57
C MET A 160 -10.29 -15.64 12.39
N ASP A 161 -9.89 -16.87 12.10
CA ASP A 161 -8.70 -17.46 12.71
C ASP A 161 -7.43 -16.74 12.26
N ALA A 162 -7.37 -16.38 10.97
CA ALA A 162 -6.28 -15.57 10.43
C ALA A 162 -6.32 -14.12 10.93
N VAL A 163 -7.51 -13.53 11.11
CA VAL A 163 -7.70 -12.19 11.71
C VAL A 163 -7.11 -12.16 13.12
N ARG A 164 -7.44 -13.16 13.95
CA ARG A 164 -6.90 -13.27 15.30
C ARG A 164 -5.37 -13.38 15.29
N LEU A 165 -4.84 -14.29 14.47
CA LEU A 165 -3.39 -14.49 14.36
C LEU A 165 -2.67 -13.24 13.83
N ALA A 166 -3.26 -12.49 12.90
CA ALA A 166 -2.71 -11.25 12.39
C ALA A 166 -2.63 -10.17 13.50
N GLY A 167 -3.67 -10.00 14.33
CA GLY A 167 -3.64 -9.07 15.45
C GLY A 167 -2.59 -9.45 16.51
N GLU A 168 -2.47 -10.74 16.84
CA GLU A 168 -1.41 -11.26 17.72
C GLU A 168 -0.01 -10.99 17.14
N THR A 169 0.16 -11.18 15.82
CA THR A 169 1.42 -10.96 15.09
C THR A 169 1.81 -9.48 15.10
N ILE A 170 0.87 -8.57 14.82
CA ILE A 170 1.11 -7.12 14.86
C ILE A 170 1.49 -6.70 16.29
N LYS A 171 0.74 -7.14 17.30
CA LYS A 171 1.04 -6.84 18.70
C LYS A 171 2.44 -7.32 19.08
N ARG A 172 2.78 -8.56 18.75
CA ARG A 172 4.12 -9.12 19.02
C ARG A 172 5.21 -8.36 18.26
N THR A 173 4.99 -7.98 17.01
CA THR A 173 5.96 -7.20 16.23
C THR A 173 6.20 -5.83 16.88
N ALA A 174 5.14 -5.17 17.34
CA ALA A 174 5.27 -3.89 18.05
C ALA A 174 6.10 -4.00 19.31
N GLU A 175 5.92 -5.07 20.09
CA GLU A 175 6.65 -5.30 21.35
C GLU A 175 8.15 -5.54 21.16
N ILE A 176 8.57 -6.15 20.05
CA ILE A 176 9.97 -6.56 19.83
C ILE A 176 10.73 -5.65 18.88
N THR A 177 10.09 -4.63 18.33
CA THR A 177 10.73 -3.62 17.46
C THR A 177 10.65 -2.23 18.12
N PRO A 178 11.67 -1.37 17.91
CA PRO A 178 11.66 -0.04 18.49
C PRO A 178 10.40 0.75 18.13
N GLU A 179 9.68 1.28 19.11
CA GLU A 179 8.46 2.07 18.95
C GLU A 179 7.41 1.42 18.02
N GLY A 180 7.44 0.08 17.85
CA GLY A 180 6.53 -0.63 16.94
C GLY A 180 6.85 -0.48 15.46
N PHE A 181 8.01 0.06 15.08
CA PHE A 181 8.37 0.38 13.68
C PHE A 181 8.25 -0.82 12.73
N GLY A 182 8.48 -2.04 13.20
CA GLY A 182 8.29 -3.24 12.39
C GLY A 182 6.88 -3.35 11.80
N CYS A 183 5.86 -2.82 12.50
CA CYS A 183 4.47 -2.84 12.03
C CYS A 183 4.22 -1.94 10.80
N ALA A 184 5.05 -0.91 10.58
CA ALA A 184 4.98 -0.09 9.37
C ALA A 184 5.28 -0.88 8.08
N LYS A 185 5.93 -2.04 8.23
CA LYS A 185 6.26 -2.96 7.12
C LYS A 185 5.25 -4.11 6.94
N ILE A 186 4.13 -4.11 7.68
CA ILE A 186 3.12 -5.17 7.66
C ILE A 186 1.78 -4.60 7.22
N VAL A 187 1.12 -5.27 6.27
CA VAL A 187 -0.24 -4.93 5.84
C VAL A 187 -1.13 -6.16 5.88
N VAL A 188 -2.32 -6.01 6.45
CA VAL A 188 -3.36 -7.05 6.42
C VAL A 188 -4.44 -6.64 5.43
N PHE A 189 -4.74 -7.50 4.46
CA PHE A 189 -5.68 -7.22 3.38
C PHE A 189 -6.97 -8.02 3.45
N CYS A 190 -8.02 -7.42 2.90
CA CYS A 190 -9.15 -8.11 2.27
C CYS A 190 -9.21 -7.72 0.78
N ASN A 191 -9.42 -8.68 -0.12
CA ASN A 191 -9.37 -8.50 -1.56
C ASN A 191 -8.02 -7.92 -2.05
N ALA A 192 -6.90 -8.46 -1.59
CA ALA A 192 -5.59 -8.04 -2.06
C ALA A 192 -5.49 -8.16 -3.59
N VAL A 193 -4.89 -7.16 -4.23
CA VAL A 193 -4.56 -7.19 -5.65
C VAL A 193 -3.19 -7.82 -5.87
N GLU A 194 -3.02 -8.51 -6.98
CA GLU A 194 -1.82 -9.33 -7.27
C GLU A 194 -0.73 -8.54 -8.01
N ASP A 195 -1.07 -7.37 -8.53
CA ASP A 195 -0.24 -6.50 -9.37
C ASP A 195 0.20 -5.20 -8.68
N ASN A 196 -0.06 -5.05 -7.39
CA ASN A 196 0.22 -3.84 -6.60
C ASN A 196 1.72 -3.51 -6.56
N PRO A 197 2.16 -2.32 -7.05
CA PRO A 197 3.55 -1.89 -6.96
C PRO A 197 3.92 -1.22 -5.62
N PHE A 198 2.93 -0.94 -4.75
CA PHE A 198 3.14 -0.20 -3.51
C PHE A 198 3.47 -1.11 -2.33
N MET A 199 4.50 -0.75 -1.58
CA MET A 199 4.85 -1.37 -0.31
C MET A 199 4.07 -0.67 0.84
N ALA A 200 3.72 -1.39 1.91
CA ALA A 200 4.28 -2.71 2.31
C ALA A 200 3.58 -3.91 1.66
N GLY A 201 2.42 -3.76 1.04
CA GLY A 201 1.53 -4.86 0.69
C GLY A 201 1.83 -5.59 -0.64
N ALA A 202 2.81 -5.16 -1.43
CA ALA A 202 3.08 -5.76 -2.74
C ALA A 202 3.54 -7.22 -2.64
N PHE A 203 3.02 -8.03 -3.55
CA PHE A 203 3.51 -9.39 -3.86
C PHE A 203 3.27 -9.67 -5.34
N HIS A 204 3.93 -10.68 -5.88
CA HIS A 204 3.76 -11.10 -7.27
C HIS A 204 2.73 -12.23 -7.34
N GLY A 205 1.64 -11.99 -8.08
CA GLY A 205 0.51 -12.91 -8.15
C GLY A 205 0.70 -14.04 -9.15
N ALA A 206 -0.10 -15.09 -8.99
CA ALA A 206 -0.05 -16.28 -9.84
C ALA A 206 -0.55 -16.05 -11.28
N GLY A 207 -1.27 -14.94 -11.52
CA GLY A 207 -1.77 -14.57 -12.85
C GLY A 207 -0.77 -13.79 -13.69
N GLU A 208 0.39 -13.41 -13.12
CA GLU A 208 1.37 -12.57 -13.75
C GLU A 208 2.41 -13.37 -14.57
N ALA A 209 3.19 -12.67 -15.42
CA ALA A 209 4.32 -13.27 -16.13
C ALA A 209 5.47 -13.60 -15.16
N ASP A 210 6.47 -14.39 -15.60
CA ASP A 210 7.65 -14.77 -14.81
C ASP A 210 8.38 -13.56 -14.19
N ALA A 211 8.42 -12.45 -14.93
CA ALA A 211 8.78 -11.15 -14.41
C ALA A 211 7.95 -10.06 -15.08
N VAL A 212 7.56 -9.02 -14.33
CA VAL A 212 6.73 -7.92 -14.82
C VAL A 212 7.13 -6.60 -14.17
N ILE A 213 7.04 -5.49 -14.92
CA ILE A 213 7.27 -4.14 -14.40
C ILE A 213 5.92 -3.49 -14.11
N ASN A 214 5.70 -3.11 -12.86
CA ASN A 214 4.57 -2.31 -12.43
C ASN A 214 5.06 -0.94 -11.95
N VAL A 215 4.38 0.12 -12.37
CA VAL A 215 4.78 1.50 -12.06
C VAL A 215 3.72 2.16 -11.20
N GLY A 216 4.13 2.79 -10.12
CA GLY A 216 3.26 3.63 -9.30
C GLY A 216 3.59 5.10 -9.51
N VAL A 217 2.59 5.91 -9.85
CA VAL A 217 2.72 7.38 -9.94
C VAL A 217 1.88 8.04 -8.87
N SER A 218 2.35 9.21 -8.42
CA SER A 218 1.66 10.01 -7.43
C SER A 218 1.65 11.48 -7.82
N GLY A 219 0.73 12.24 -7.25
CA GLY A 219 0.64 13.68 -7.50
C GLY A 219 -0.55 14.33 -6.81
N PRO A 220 -0.73 14.16 -5.48
CA PRO A 220 -1.74 14.93 -4.73
C PRO A 220 -1.54 16.43 -4.92
N GLY A 221 -0.29 16.92 -4.85
CA GLY A 221 0.04 18.32 -5.06
C GLY A 221 -0.35 18.85 -6.44
N VAL A 222 -0.24 18.02 -7.48
CA VAL A 222 -0.68 18.40 -8.84
C VAL A 222 -2.19 18.58 -8.90
N VAL A 223 -2.95 17.66 -8.28
CA VAL A 223 -4.42 17.73 -8.22
C VAL A 223 -4.87 18.93 -7.39
N LYS A 224 -4.25 19.14 -6.21
CA LYS A 224 -4.52 20.31 -5.36
C LYS A 224 -4.30 21.62 -6.13
N ALA A 225 -3.13 21.79 -6.72
CA ALA A 225 -2.80 22.98 -7.48
C ALA A 225 -3.72 23.20 -8.71
N ALA A 226 -4.17 22.11 -9.34
CA ALA A 226 -5.13 22.23 -10.43
C ALA A 226 -6.51 22.74 -9.95
N LEU A 227 -6.97 22.33 -8.77
CA LEU A 227 -8.21 22.83 -8.17
C LEU A 227 -8.07 24.29 -7.75
N GLU A 228 -7.01 24.66 -7.04
CA GLU A 228 -6.73 26.05 -6.60
C GLU A 228 -6.71 27.05 -7.77
N ASN A 229 -6.21 26.61 -8.94
CA ASN A 229 -6.11 27.47 -10.13
C ASN A 229 -7.30 27.29 -11.09
N SER A 230 -8.38 26.64 -10.67
CA SER A 230 -9.56 26.42 -11.49
C SER A 230 -10.69 27.39 -11.14
N ASP A 231 -11.55 27.70 -12.12
CA ASP A 231 -12.80 28.45 -11.92
C ASP A 231 -13.99 27.49 -11.62
N ALA A 232 -13.72 26.25 -11.19
CA ALA A 232 -14.74 25.24 -10.93
C ALA A 232 -15.63 25.66 -9.74
N VAL A 233 -16.93 25.81 -9.96
CA VAL A 233 -17.91 26.20 -8.94
C VAL A 233 -18.71 24.99 -8.44
N SER A 234 -19.07 24.09 -9.34
CA SER A 234 -19.85 22.90 -9.02
C SER A 234 -18.97 21.68 -8.79
N LEU A 235 -19.44 20.72 -7.98
CA LEU A 235 -18.73 19.44 -7.79
C LEU A 235 -18.57 18.66 -9.10
N THR A 236 -19.45 18.87 -10.09
CA THR A 236 -19.28 18.29 -11.43
C THR A 236 -18.05 18.86 -12.14
N GLU A 237 -17.85 20.18 -12.06
CA GLU A 237 -16.67 20.85 -12.63
C GLU A 237 -15.39 20.45 -11.89
N VAL A 238 -15.44 20.37 -10.55
CA VAL A 238 -14.35 19.85 -9.71
C VAL A 238 -13.93 18.45 -10.19
N ALA A 239 -14.89 17.55 -10.38
CA ALA A 239 -14.61 16.20 -10.88
C ALA A 239 -13.94 16.21 -12.27
N GLU A 240 -14.34 17.12 -13.17
CA GLU A 240 -13.70 17.26 -14.49
C GLU A 240 -12.27 17.79 -14.41
N VAL A 241 -11.98 18.72 -13.49
CA VAL A 241 -10.60 19.19 -13.22
C VAL A 241 -9.73 18.03 -12.74
N VAL A 242 -10.18 17.30 -11.71
CA VAL A 242 -9.47 16.14 -11.18
C VAL A 242 -9.21 15.08 -12.26
N LYS A 243 -10.23 14.73 -13.04
CA LYS A 243 -10.14 13.72 -14.11
C LYS A 243 -9.10 14.12 -15.17
N LYS A 244 -9.10 15.39 -15.62
CA LYS A 244 -8.13 15.89 -16.61
C LYS A 244 -6.71 15.87 -16.08
N THR A 245 -6.53 16.21 -14.80
CA THR A 245 -5.22 16.18 -14.13
C THR A 245 -4.71 14.76 -13.99
N ALA A 246 -5.55 13.84 -13.52
CA ALA A 246 -5.25 12.42 -13.42
C ALA A 246 -4.86 11.80 -14.78
N PHE A 247 -5.53 12.18 -15.87
CA PHE A 247 -5.15 11.79 -17.23
C PHE A 247 -3.70 12.17 -17.55
N LYS A 248 -3.29 13.40 -17.26
CA LYS A 248 -1.93 13.90 -17.56
C LYS A 248 -0.88 13.15 -16.74
N ILE A 249 -1.10 12.99 -15.45
CA ILE A 249 -0.22 12.23 -14.55
C ILE A 249 -0.01 10.80 -15.08
N THR A 250 -1.11 10.13 -15.45
CA THR A 250 -1.10 8.76 -15.98
C THR A 250 -0.24 8.64 -17.25
N ARG A 251 -0.34 9.60 -18.17
CA ARG A 251 0.43 9.58 -19.44
C ARG A 251 1.94 9.62 -19.19
N VAL A 252 2.40 10.37 -18.20
CA VAL A 252 3.83 10.42 -17.84
C VAL A 252 4.28 9.08 -17.25
N GLY A 253 3.49 8.50 -16.34
CA GLY A 253 3.80 7.20 -15.75
C GLY A 253 3.87 6.08 -16.79
N GLU A 254 2.94 6.05 -17.74
CA GLU A 254 2.94 5.07 -18.83
C GLU A 254 4.18 5.18 -19.71
N LEU A 255 4.60 6.40 -20.03
CA LEU A 255 5.84 6.65 -20.78
C LEU A 255 7.05 6.05 -20.07
N ILE A 256 7.19 6.32 -18.77
CA ILE A 256 8.30 5.79 -17.94
C ILE A 256 8.26 4.27 -17.86
N GLY A 257 7.07 3.68 -17.62
CA GLY A 257 6.91 2.22 -17.53
C GLY A 257 7.27 1.50 -18.83
N ARG A 258 6.82 2.00 -19.97
CA ARG A 258 7.14 1.43 -21.29
C ARG A 258 8.62 1.56 -21.65
N GLU A 259 9.26 2.67 -21.30
CA GLU A 259 10.70 2.84 -21.52
C GLU A 259 11.52 1.94 -20.59
N ALA A 260 11.13 1.80 -19.32
CA ALA A 260 11.75 0.84 -18.40
C ALA A 260 11.67 -0.59 -18.94
N SER A 261 10.48 -0.99 -19.43
CA SER A 261 10.26 -2.30 -20.07
C SER A 261 11.20 -2.56 -21.24
N LYS A 262 11.38 -1.57 -22.11
CA LYS A 262 12.31 -1.71 -23.26
C LYS A 262 13.77 -1.87 -22.84
N ILE A 263 14.20 -1.11 -21.83
CA ILE A 263 15.60 -1.13 -21.37
C ILE A 263 15.90 -2.46 -20.64
N LEU A 264 14.98 -2.88 -19.76
CA LEU A 264 15.16 -4.07 -18.93
C LEU A 264 14.83 -5.38 -19.67
N GLY A 265 14.09 -5.31 -20.79
CA GLY A 265 13.63 -6.50 -21.50
C GLY A 265 12.56 -7.28 -20.72
N ILE A 266 11.88 -6.64 -19.76
CA ILE A 266 10.82 -7.23 -18.92
C ILE A 266 9.48 -6.63 -19.34
N PRO A 267 8.40 -7.41 -19.51
CA PRO A 267 7.08 -6.89 -19.88
C PRO A 267 6.58 -5.80 -18.96
N PHE A 268 5.93 -4.78 -19.53
CA PHE A 268 5.18 -3.78 -18.76
C PHE A 268 3.82 -4.36 -18.39
N GLY A 269 3.53 -4.45 -17.10
CA GLY A 269 2.27 -4.90 -16.52
C GLY A 269 1.29 -3.75 -16.38
N ILE A 270 1.27 -3.13 -15.19
CA ILE A 270 0.30 -2.08 -14.89
C ILE A 270 0.94 -0.75 -14.49
N LEU A 271 0.13 0.27 -14.62
CA LEU A 271 0.32 1.58 -14.03
C LEU A 271 -0.69 1.79 -12.90
N ASP A 272 -0.20 1.98 -11.72
CA ASP A 272 -0.98 2.36 -10.56
C ASP A 272 -0.96 3.88 -10.41
N LEU A 273 -2.11 4.50 -10.66
CA LEU A 273 -2.33 5.92 -10.40
C LEU A 273 -2.92 6.09 -9.00
N SER A 274 -2.07 6.20 -8.03
CA SER A 274 -2.48 6.44 -6.64
C SER A 274 -2.07 7.82 -6.19
N LEU A 275 -3.03 8.61 -5.70
CA LEU A 275 -2.72 9.83 -4.97
C LEU A 275 -2.20 9.41 -3.58
N ALA A 276 -0.92 9.05 -3.55
CA ALA A 276 -0.20 8.67 -2.34
C ALA A 276 0.58 9.89 -1.84
N PRO A 277 0.13 10.56 -0.77
CA PRO A 277 0.74 11.79 -0.29
C PRO A 277 2.15 11.58 0.25
N THR A 278 2.83 12.68 0.53
CA THR A 278 4.04 12.74 1.33
C THR A 278 3.86 13.73 2.48
N PRO A 279 4.72 13.72 3.51
CA PRO A 279 4.66 14.71 4.59
C PRO A 279 5.00 16.14 4.14
N ALA A 280 5.37 16.33 2.88
CA ALA A 280 5.69 17.65 2.32
C ALA A 280 4.43 18.52 2.24
N VAL A 281 4.56 19.77 2.66
CA VAL A 281 3.46 20.75 2.57
C VAL A 281 3.05 20.92 1.10
N GLY A 282 1.76 20.77 0.85
CA GLY A 282 1.19 20.89 -0.50
C GLY A 282 1.00 19.54 -1.23
N ASP A 283 1.55 18.43 -0.73
CA ASP A 283 1.38 17.09 -1.28
C ASP A 283 0.45 16.25 -0.40
N SER A 284 -0.81 16.67 -0.25
CA SER A 284 -1.77 16.13 0.71
C SER A 284 -3.12 15.85 0.06
N VAL A 285 -3.65 14.64 0.29
CA VAL A 285 -5.02 14.26 -0.09
C VAL A 285 -6.04 14.99 0.78
N ALA A 286 -5.78 15.17 2.07
CA ALA A 286 -6.65 15.94 2.96
C ALA A 286 -6.85 17.38 2.44
N ARG A 287 -5.78 18.03 1.97
CA ARG A 287 -5.86 19.38 1.42
C ARG A 287 -6.64 19.43 0.10
N ILE A 288 -6.60 18.38 -0.72
CA ILE A 288 -7.49 18.29 -1.90
C ILE A 288 -8.96 18.30 -1.46
N LEU A 289 -9.30 17.54 -0.42
CA LEU A 289 -10.68 17.48 0.10
C LEU A 289 -11.12 18.84 0.68
N GLU A 290 -10.19 19.57 1.28
CA GLU A 290 -10.44 20.93 1.79
C GLU A 290 -10.64 21.93 0.66
N GLU A 291 -9.88 21.84 -0.44
CA GLU A 291 -10.13 22.65 -1.66
C GLU A 291 -11.51 22.40 -2.29
N MET A 292 -12.12 21.25 -2.03
CA MET A 292 -13.51 20.98 -2.44
C MET A 292 -14.56 21.66 -1.56
N GLY A 293 -14.14 22.44 -0.55
CA GLY A 293 -15.00 23.25 0.31
C GLY A 293 -15.18 22.69 1.72
N LEU A 294 -14.40 21.73 2.16
CA LEU A 294 -14.39 21.27 3.56
C LEU A 294 -13.46 22.17 4.39
N SER A 295 -13.90 22.58 5.57
CA SER A 295 -13.06 23.40 6.46
C SER A 295 -11.87 22.63 7.02
N VAL A 296 -12.06 21.34 7.34
CA VAL A 296 -11.04 20.42 7.84
C VAL A 296 -11.40 19.02 7.37
N CYS A 297 -10.42 18.24 6.94
CA CYS A 297 -10.60 16.82 6.64
C CYS A 297 -11.09 16.08 7.90
N GLY A 298 -12.09 15.21 7.75
CA GLY A 298 -12.75 14.53 8.88
C GLY A 298 -14.14 15.07 9.20
N THR A 299 -14.47 16.31 8.81
CA THR A 299 -15.83 16.89 8.99
C THR A 299 -16.87 16.11 8.19
N HIS A 300 -18.15 16.33 8.49
CA HIS A 300 -19.24 15.78 7.66
C HIS A 300 -19.10 16.24 6.21
N GLY A 301 -19.25 15.32 5.26
CA GLY A 301 -18.99 15.56 3.85
C GLY A 301 -17.67 14.97 3.35
N THR A 302 -16.67 14.72 4.21
CA THR A 302 -15.35 14.19 3.83
C THR A 302 -15.44 12.86 3.05
N THR A 303 -16.26 11.91 3.50
CA THR A 303 -16.46 10.63 2.80
C THR A 303 -17.05 10.83 1.40
N ALA A 304 -17.99 11.78 1.23
CA ALA A 304 -18.58 12.10 -0.07
C ALA A 304 -17.56 12.77 -1.01
N ALA A 305 -16.79 13.74 -0.50
CA ALA A 305 -15.71 14.38 -1.27
C ALA A 305 -14.64 13.38 -1.70
N LEU A 306 -14.25 12.45 -0.80
CA LEU A 306 -13.31 11.39 -1.12
C LEU A 306 -13.86 10.41 -2.18
N ALA A 307 -15.16 10.09 -2.13
CA ALA A 307 -15.79 9.27 -3.16
C ALA A 307 -15.72 9.94 -4.54
N LEU A 308 -15.98 11.24 -4.62
CA LEU A 308 -15.83 12.02 -5.85
C LEU A 308 -14.37 12.01 -6.33
N LEU A 309 -13.42 12.30 -5.45
CA LEU A 309 -11.99 12.32 -5.76
C LEU A 309 -11.54 10.98 -6.33
N ASN A 310 -11.82 9.90 -5.60
CA ASN A 310 -11.39 8.54 -5.96
C ASN A 310 -11.94 8.09 -7.33
N ASP A 311 -13.22 8.36 -7.60
CA ASP A 311 -13.86 8.03 -8.87
C ASP A 311 -13.30 8.87 -10.04
N ALA A 312 -13.12 10.18 -9.84
CA ALA A 312 -12.57 11.07 -10.85
C ALA A 312 -11.13 10.71 -11.23
N VAL A 313 -10.28 10.36 -10.24
CA VAL A 313 -8.92 9.88 -10.45
C VAL A 313 -8.91 8.61 -11.28
N LYS A 314 -9.71 7.61 -10.92
CA LYS A 314 -9.81 6.34 -11.67
C LYS A 314 -10.29 6.57 -13.11
N LYS A 315 -11.30 7.39 -13.32
CA LYS A 315 -11.78 7.74 -14.66
C LYS A 315 -10.71 8.41 -15.52
N GLY A 316 -9.95 9.34 -14.94
CA GLY A 316 -8.84 10.01 -15.62
C GLY A 316 -7.73 9.02 -16.02
N GLY A 317 -7.35 8.13 -15.11
CA GLY A 317 -6.38 7.07 -15.36
C GLY A 317 -6.83 6.12 -16.50
N MET A 318 -8.02 5.57 -16.40
CA MET A 318 -8.57 4.64 -17.41
C MET A 318 -8.72 5.27 -18.79
N MET A 319 -8.95 6.58 -18.88
CA MET A 319 -8.98 7.29 -20.16
C MET A 319 -7.59 7.49 -20.77
N ALA A 320 -6.56 7.51 -19.95
CA ALA A 320 -5.18 7.78 -20.38
C ALA A 320 -4.42 6.52 -20.78
N SER A 321 -4.70 5.37 -20.16
CA SER A 321 -3.98 4.11 -20.34
C SER A 321 -4.89 2.91 -20.20
N SER A 322 -4.67 1.88 -21.03
CA SER A 322 -5.31 0.58 -20.87
C SER A 322 -4.62 -0.32 -19.84
N ALA A 323 -3.48 0.12 -19.30
CA ALA A 323 -2.68 -0.64 -18.35
C ALA A 323 -2.91 -0.17 -16.89
N VAL A 324 -3.98 0.56 -16.60
CA VAL A 324 -4.30 0.98 -15.23
C VAL A 324 -4.69 -0.23 -14.38
N GLY A 325 -4.05 -0.39 -13.23
CA GLY A 325 -4.28 -1.51 -12.30
C GLY A 325 -3.87 -1.16 -10.87
N GLY A 326 -3.52 -2.16 -10.09
CA GLY A 326 -3.07 -2.02 -8.70
C GLY A 326 -4.14 -1.44 -7.78
N LEU A 327 -3.73 -0.50 -6.94
CA LEU A 327 -4.57 0.16 -5.94
C LEU A 327 -5.09 1.53 -6.40
N SER A 328 -4.95 1.87 -7.68
CA SER A 328 -5.29 3.18 -8.27
C SER A 328 -6.44 3.92 -7.58
N GLY A 329 -6.23 5.21 -7.26
CA GLY A 329 -7.20 6.06 -6.59
C GLY A 329 -6.59 6.96 -5.52
N ALA A 330 -7.36 7.32 -4.50
CA ALA A 330 -6.90 8.17 -3.41
C ALA A 330 -6.53 7.35 -2.17
N PHE A 331 -5.31 7.55 -1.66
CA PHE A 331 -4.80 6.98 -0.40
C PHE A 331 -5.08 7.94 0.75
N ILE A 332 -5.23 7.40 1.94
CA ILE A 332 -5.51 8.18 3.16
C ILE A 332 -4.58 7.76 4.32
N PRO A 333 -3.25 7.65 4.11
CA PRO A 333 -2.33 7.34 5.21
C PRO A 333 -2.26 8.53 6.17
N VAL A 334 -2.31 8.27 7.49
CA VAL A 334 -2.29 9.37 8.46
C VAL A 334 -0.90 9.97 8.59
N SER A 335 0.17 9.19 8.68
CA SER A 335 1.52 9.72 8.91
C SER A 335 2.19 10.35 7.68
N GLU A 336 1.73 9.98 6.49
CA GLU A 336 2.32 10.41 5.21
C GLU A 336 1.63 11.64 4.61
N ASP A 337 0.62 12.22 5.29
CA ASP A 337 -0.21 13.33 4.79
C ASP A 337 -0.31 14.44 5.84
N GLU A 338 0.29 15.61 5.58
CA GLU A 338 0.32 16.71 6.55
C GLU A 338 -1.08 17.20 6.95
N GLY A 339 -2.05 17.14 6.04
CA GLY A 339 -3.43 17.51 6.33
C GLY A 339 -4.17 16.46 7.16
N MET A 340 -3.91 15.15 6.93
CA MET A 340 -4.44 14.06 7.77
C MET A 340 -3.86 14.13 9.18
N ILE A 341 -2.56 14.37 9.30
CA ILE A 341 -1.88 14.58 10.59
C ILE A 341 -2.55 15.72 11.35
N ALA A 342 -2.65 16.89 10.73
CA ALA A 342 -3.25 18.07 11.36
C ALA A 342 -4.71 17.85 11.78
N ALA A 343 -5.48 17.16 10.95
CA ALA A 343 -6.89 16.84 11.24
C ALA A 343 -7.04 15.82 12.39
N ALA A 344 -6.12 14.86 12.49
CA ALA A 344 -6.08 13.89 13.58
C ALA A 344 -5.64 14.55 14.90
N GLU A 345 -4.61 15.41 14.89
CA GLU A 345 -4.18 16.19 16.06
C GLU A 345 -5.29 17.13 16.58
N ALA A 346 -6.06 17.70 15.67
CA ALA A 346 -7.22 18.53 16.03
C ALA A 346 -8.43 17.71 16.54
N GLY A 347 -8.37 16.37 16.52
CA GLY A 347 -9.43 15.47 16.93
C GLY A 347 -10.66 15.46 16.00
N VAL A 348 -10.55 16.04 14.80
CA VAL A 348 -11.61 16.08 13.79
C VAL A 348 -11.61 14.79 12.96
N LEU A 349 -10.43 14.30 12.62
CA LEU A 349 -10.24 13.01 11.96
C LEU A 349 -10.05 11.93 13.01
N THR A 350 -11.07 11.10 13.19
CA THR A 350 -11.08 9.97 14.14
C THR A 350 -10.92 8.63 13.42
N LEU A 351 -10.62 7.55 14.17
CA LEU A 351 -10.54 6.21 13.60
C LEU A 351 -11.87 5.78 12.96
N ASP A 352 -13.01 6.03 13.61
CA ASP A 352 -14.34 5.74 13.05
C ASP A 352 -14.58 6.50 11.74
N LYS A 353 -14.07 7.74 11.66
CA LYS A 353 -14.18 8.52 10.43
C LYS A 353 -13.31 7.97 9.31
N LEU A 354 -12.10 7.54 9.64
CA LEU A 354 -11.21 6.85 8.70
C LEU A 354 -11.83 5.55 8.19
N GLU A 355 -12.40 4.71 9.07
CA GLU A 355 -13.12 3.50 8.67
C GLU A 355 -14.26 3.81 7.70
N ALA A 356 -15.08 4.84 7.96
CA ALA A 356 -16.10 5.27 7.00
C ALA A 356 -15.52 5.74 5.66
N MET A 357 -14.35 6.40 5.67
CA MET A 357 -13.66 6.84 4.47
C MET A 357 -13.09 5.66 3.67
N THR A 358 -12.69 4.58 4.33
CA THR A 358 -12.15 3.39 3.66
C THR A 358 -13.18 2.67 2.78
N ALA A 359 -14.48 2.88 3.01
CA ALA A 359 -15.51 2.40 2.11
C ALA A 359 -15.41 2.97 0.68
N VAL A 360 -14.78 4.13 0.51
CA VAL A 360 -14.69 4.87 -0.75
C VAL A 360 -13.28 5.23 -1.20
N CYS A 361 -12.26 5.06 -0.37
CA CYS A 361 -10.85 5.23 -0.76
C CYS A 361 -10.34 4.04 -1.60
N SER A 362 -9.08 4.06 -2.01
CA SER A 362 -8.51 2.96 -2.81
C SER A 362 -7.84 1.86 -1.99
N VAL A 363 -7.43 2.13 -0.75
CA VAL A 363 -6.65 1.17 0.06
C VAL A 363 -7.38 0.76 1.34
N GLY A 364 -7.42 1.59 2.37
CA GLY A 364 -7.93 1.24 3.69
C GLY A 364 -7.31 2.11 4.79
N LEU A 365 -7.28 1.62 6.01
CA LEU A 365 -6.56 2.22 7.13
C LEU A 365 -5.05 2.08 6.91
N ASP A 366 -4.36 3.19 6.82
CA ASP A 366 -2.95 3.19 6.48
C ASP A 366 -2.13 4.09 7.41
N MET A 367 -1.01 3.54 7.92
CA MET A 367 -0.10 4.23 8.83
C MET A 367 -0.79 4.83 10.06
N ILE A 368 -1.60 4.02 10.73
CA ILE A 368 -2.36 4.43 11.91
C ILE A 368 -1.57 4.09 13.17
N ALA A 369 -1.05 5.10 13.85
CA ALA A 369 -0.43 4.95 15.17
C ALA A 369 -1.50 4.87 16.27
N VAL A 370 -1.41 3.87 17.13
CA VAL A 370 -2.31 3.66 18.27
C VAL A 370 -1.51 3.44 19.56
N PRO A 371 -2.12 3.58 20.76
CA PRO A 371 -1.42 3.32 22.03
C PRO A 371 -0.71 1.97 22.04
N GLY A 372 0.52 1.94 22.59
CA GLY A 372 1.34 0.74 22.62
C GLY A 372 0.76 -0.40 23.46
N ASP A 373 -0.14 -0.11 24.39
CA ASP A 373 -0.86 -1.09 25.22
C ASP A 373 -2.13 -1.62 24.56
N THR A 374 -2.52 -1.13 23.36
CA THR A 374 -3.69 -1.62 22.61
C THR A 374 -3.64 -3.15 22.55
N PRO A 375 -4.69 -3.85 23.02
CA PRO A 375 -4.74 -5.32 23.05
C PRO A 375 -4.77 -5.92 21.66
N ALA A 376 -4.21 -7.12 21.48
CA ALA A 376 -4.21 -7.84 20.21
C ALA A 376 -5.65 -8.07 19.66
N HIS A 377 -6.62 -8.35 20.55
CA HIS A 377 -8.01 -8.53 20.13
C HIS A 377 -8.64 -7.23 19.58
N THR A 378 -8.26 -6.06 20.09
CA THR A 378 -8.72 -4.78 19.54
C THR A 378 -8.15 -4.55 18.15
N ILE A 379 -6.86 -4.84 17.94
CA ILE A 379 -6.23 -4.81 16.60
C ILE A 379 -6.95 -5.77 15.65
N SER A 380 -7.25 -6.98 16.11
CA SER A 380 -8.04 -7.97 15.34
C SER A 380 -9.45 -7.48 15.02
N GLY A 381 -10.09 -6.76 15.93
CA GLY A 381 -11.40 -6.14 15.71
C GLY A 381 -11.36 -5.13 14.56
N ILE A 382 -10.40 -4.22 14.59
CA ILE A 382 -10.18 -3.22 13.54
C ILE A 382 -9.92 -3.91 12.18
N ILE A 383 -9.11 -4.96 12.15
CA ILE A 383 -8.87 -5.76 10.94
C ILE A 383 -10.18 -6.40 10.44
N ALA A 384 -11.00 -6.91 11.33
CA ALA A 384 -12.28 -7.53 10.96
C ALA A 384 -13.27 -6.52 10.36
N ASP A 385 -13.35 -5.32 10.92
CA ASP A 385 -14.23 -4.25 10.46
C ASP A 385 -13.80 -3.76 9.06
N GLU A 386 -12.50 -3.51 8.85
CA GLU A 386 -11.97 -3.17 7.54
C GLU A 386 -12.18 -4.28 6.50
N ALA A 387 -11.97 -5.54 6.90
CA ALA A 387 -12.23 -6.67 6.02
C ALA A 387 -13.73 -6.78 5.64
N ALA A 388 -14.62 -6.46 6.57
CA ALA A 388 -16.07 -6.45 6.29
C ALA A 388 -16.43 -5.33 5.29
N ILE A 389 -15.87 -4.14 5.46
CA ILE A 389 -16.03 -3.03 4.50
C ILE A 389 -15.56 -3.45 3.09
N GLY A 390 -14.35 -4.03 3.00
CA GLY A 390 -13.80 -4.51 1.72
C GLY A 390 -14.63 -5.62 1.08
N MET A 391 -15.02 -6.61 1.88
CA MET A 391 -15.81 -7.76 1.43
C MET A 391 -17.17 -7.34 0.86
N ILE A 392 -17.91 -6.50 1.58
CA ILE A 392 -19.27 -6.07 1.17
C ILE A 392 -19.21 -5.17 -0.06
N ASN A 393 -18.25 -4.24 -0.11
CA ASN A 393 -18.12 -3.30 -1.21
C ASN A 393 -17.36 -3.84 -2.44
N SER A 394 -16.88 -5.10 -2.40
CA SER A 394 -16.08 -5.72 -3.46
C SER A 394 -14.86 -4.85 -3.84
N LYS A 395 -14.19 -4.30 -2.83
CA LYS A 395 -12.99 -3.48 -3.00
C LYS A 395 -11.85 -3.98 -2.11
N THR A 396 -10.63 -3.66 -2.46
CA THR A 396 -9.48 -3.87 -1.56
C THR A 396 -9.60 -2.99 -0.34
N THR A 397 -9.45 -3.59 0.85
CA THR A 397 -9.16 -2.87 2.08
C THR A 397 -7.89 -3.41 2.70
N ALA A 398 -7.15 -2.53 3.34
CA ALA A 398 -5.88 -2.83 4.01
C ALA A 398 -5.88 -2.24 5.42
N VAL A 399 -5.12 -2.86 6.31
CA VAL A 399 -4.84 -2.33 7.65
C VAL A 399 -3.34 -2.34 7.86
N ARG A 400 -2.77 -1.13 8.02
CA ARG A 400 -1.41 -0.89 8.47
C ARG A 400 -1.49 -0.08 9.75
N ILE A 401 -1.58 -0.80 10.88
CA ILE A 401 -1.75 -0.25 12.22
C ILE A 401 -0.48 -0.47 13.04
N ILE A 402 -0.09 0.52 13.82
CA ILE A 402 1.19 0.55 14.53
C ILE A 402 0.93 0.83 16.01
N PRO A 403 0.90 -0.20 16.87
CA PRO A 403 0.91 0.00 18.31
C PRO A 403 2.27 0.57 18.73
N VAL A 404 2.30 1.81 19.20
CA VAL A 404 3.55 2.51 19.49
C VAL A 404 3.98 2.26 20.93
N THR A 405 4.88 1.30 21.11
CA THR A 405 5.33 0.87 22.44
C THR A 405 5.84 2.04 23.29
N GLY A 406 5.29 2.19 24.49
CA GLY A 406 5.64 3.26 25.42
C GLY A 406 4.95 4.60 25.19
N LYS A 407 4.04 4.71 24.20
CA LYS A 407 3.30 5.93 23.91
C LYS A 407 1.79 5.74 24.08
N THR A 408 1.12 6.87 24.34
CA THR A 408 -0.32 6.96 24.61
C THR A 408 -0.95 8.07 23.76
N VAL A 409 -2.26 8.20 23.81
CA VAL A 409 -2.99 9.28 23.14
C VAL A 409 -2.45 10.65 23.57
N GLY A 410 -2.15 11.49 22.59
CA GLY A 410 -1.51 12.82 22.78
C GLY A 410 -0.01 12.82 22.49
N ASP A 411 0.61 11.63 22.40
CA ASP A 411 1.99 11.50 21.91
C ASP A 411 2.01 11.44 20.37
N SER A 412 3.21 11.49 19.79
CA SER A 412 3.44 11.26 18.38
C SER A 412 4.63 10.31 18.16
N VAL A 413 4.70 9.70 17.00
CA VAL A 413 5.81 8.82 16.58
C VAL A 413 6.38 9.29 15.26
N GLU A 414 7.71 9.35 15.18
CA GLU A 414 8.44 9.71 13.96
C GLU A 414 8.89 8.45 13.23
N PHE A 415 8.46 8.30 11.97
CA PHE A 415 8.88 7.20 11.09
C PHE A 415 10.00 7.60 10.14
N GLY A 416 10.14 8.89 9.89
CA GLY A 416 11.16 9.47 9.02
C GLY A 416 10.89 9.32 7.51
N GLY A 417 11.62 10.11 6.73
CA GLY A 417 11.57 10.07 5.27
C GLY A 417 10.16 10.28 4.72
N LEU A 418 9.74 9.41 3.79
CA LEU A 418 8.40 9.46 3.19
C LEU A 418 7.28 8.98 4.12
N LEU A 419 7.63 8.26 5.19
CA LEU A 419 6.64 7.74 6.14
C LEU A 419 6.19 8.81 7.15
N GLY A 420 6.95 9.91 7.30
CA GLY A 420 6.63 11.05 8.11
C GLY A 420 6.49 10.78 9.60
N TYR A 421 5.48 11.38 10.22
CA TYR A 421 5.13 11.15 11.62
C TYR A 421 3.63 11.01 11.81
N ALA A 422 3.20 10.38 12.90
CA ALA A 422 1.77 10.25 13.23
C ALA A 422 1.48 10.61 14.67
N PRO A 423 0.35 11.31 14.95
CA PRO A 423 -0.20 11.36 16.28
C PRO A 423 -0.73 9.98 16.68
N VAL A 424 -0.57 9.62 17.97
CA VAL A 424 -1.15 8.39 18.52
C VAL A 424 -2.67 8.58 18.67
N MET A 425 -3.45 7.90 17.85
CA MET A 425 -4.89 8.04 17.78
C MET A 425 -5.59 7.17 18.84
N PRO A 426 -6.68 7.63 19.45
CA PRO A 426 -7.45 6.84 20.41
C PRO A 426 -8.14 5.66 19.72
N VAL A 427 -8.14 4.50 20.40
CA VAL A 427 -8.98 3.35 20.08
C VAL A 427 -10.18 3.30 21.02
N LYS A 428 -11.28 2.64 20.59
CA LYS A 428 -12.47 2.52 21.43
C LYS A 428 -12.19 1.66 22.69
N GLU A 429 -12.70 2.11 23.80
CA GLU A 429 -12.79 1.30 25.01
C GLU A 429 -13.82 0.16 24.82
N GLY A 430 -13.58 -0.96 25.44
CA GLY A 430 -14.41 -2.13 25.34
C GLY A 430 -13.71 -3.31 24.66
N SER A 431 -14.05 -4.51 25.06
CA SER A 431 -13.41 -5.72 24.57
C SER A 431 -14.24 -6.40 23.48
N CYS A 432 -13.61 -6.68 22.34
CA CYS A 432 -14.13 -7.56 21.30
C CYS A 432 -13.53 -8.99 21.36
N GLU A 433 -12.83 -9.32 22.47
CA GLU A 433 -12.09 -10.57 22.62
C GLU A 433 -12.96 -11.81 22.36
N VAL A 434 -14.15 -11.86 22.95
CA VAL A 434 -15.09 -12.99 22.75
C VAL A 434 -15.50 -13.12 21.28
N PHE A 435 -15.74 -12.00 20.60
CA PHE A 435 -16.09 -12.00 19.18
C PHE A 435 -14.93 -12.55 18.32
N VAL A 436 -13.72 -12.04 18.51
CA VAL A 436 -12.53 -12.46 17.77
C VAL A 436 -12.21 -13.94 18.03
N ASN A 437 -12.30 -14.37 19.28
CA ASN A 437 -11.99 -15.75 19.68
C ASN A 437 -13.05 -16.79 19.25
N ARG A 438 -14.19 -16.39 18.70
CA ARG A 438 -15.11 -17.35 18.06
C ARG A 438 -14.46 -18.03 16.87
N GLY A 439 -13.51 -17.38 16.21
CA GLY A 439 -12.79 -17.95 15.07
C GLY A 439 -13.70 -18.31 13.88
N GLY A 440 -13.26 -19.25 13.08
CA GLY A 440 -14.01 -19.73 11.93
C GLY A 440 -14.07 -18.71 10.79
N ARG A 441 -15.26 -18.50 10.21
CA ARG A 441 -15.40 -17.66 9.02
C ARG A 441 -16.65 -16.78 9.11
N ILE A 442 -16.49 -15.49 8.76
CA ILE A 442 -17.61 -14.66 8.33
C ILE A 442 -17.90 -15.03 6.87
N PRO A 443 -19.10 -15.55 6.53
CA PRO A 443 -19.40 -16.03 5.18
C PRO A 443 -19.36 -14.90 4.14
N ALA A 444 -19.09 -15.27 2.90
CA ALA A 444 -19.20 -14.35 1.77
C ALA A 444 -20.63 -13.78 1.65
N PRO A 445 -20.79 -12.50 1.32
CA PRO A 445 -22.10 -11.88 1.20
C PRO A 445 -22.87 -12.42 0.01
N VAL A 446 -24.21 -12.47 0.12
CA VAL A 446 -25.07 -12.82 -1.01
C VAL A 446 -25.09 -11.64 -1.98
N GLN A 447 -24.59 -11.85 -3.18
CA GLN A 447 -24.43 -10.81 -4.23
C GLN A 447 -25.77 -10.11 -4.58
N SER A 448 -26.88 -10.86 -4.57
CA SER A 448 -28.22 -10.34 -4.84
C SER A 448 -28.76 -9.41 -3.77
N MET A 449 -28.11 -9.32 -2.61
CA MET A 449 -28.51 -8.45 -1.49
C MET A 449 -27.66 -7.17 -1.42
N LYS A 450 -26.98 -6.81 -2.48
CA LYS A 450 -26.35 -5.48 -2.57
C LYS A 450 -27.44 -4.42 -2.67
N ASN A 451 -27.60 -3.69 -1.62
CA ASN A 451 -28.47 -2.52 -1.60
C ASN A 451 -27.80 -1.34 -2.29
#